data_350c7aa48be12698c2df775c995444e8
#
_entry.id   350c7aa48be12698c2df775c995444e8
#
_cell.length_a   1.000
_cell.length_b   1.000
_cell.length_c   1.000
_cell.angle_alpha   90.00
_cell.angle_beta   90.00
_cell.angle_gamma   90.00
#
_symmetry.space_group_name_H-M   'P 1'
#
loop_
_entity.id
_entity.type
_entity.pdbx_description
1 polymer ?
#
loop_
_entity_poly.entity_id
_entity_poly.type
_entity_poly.pdbx_seq_one_letter_code
_entity_poly.pdbx_strand_id
1 'polypeptide(L)'
;TDDNTFGLQSGVDSGSRWGIKGVEDLGNGLKVGFQLESGFNADDGTLSKYSEYQNRIFGRQATLSVYSDFGTLTFGRMGALSSAVGTYDVVYSIGDAFDGGDNDVFGLYGASRYDNTVAYQSPKFAGLQVTAMYSFKQDSNAKVDDFSGDEGDFSSSKRYAGVALTGEYGPAQFVAAYELTKYGSDGTKRELDKDANVFFLGGNYDFGVAKVFAMGQYFNGLTTAPTLDDTLVSATDATDGVKGFGF
;
A
#
# COMPACT_ATOMS: atom_id res chain seq x y z
N THR A 1 7.74 -13.41 37.31
CA THR A 1 8.99 -14.05 36.96
C THR A 1 9.37 -13.65 35.56
N ASP A 2 10.38 -12.78 35.45
CA ASP A 2 10.96 -12.42 34.15
C ASP A 2 11.73 -13.61 33.62
N ASP A 3 11.14 -14.41 32.76
CA ASP A 3 11.86 -15.43 32.00
C ASP A 3 12.64 -14.75 30.88
N ASN A 4 13.95 -14.69 31.03
CA ASN A 4 14.83 -14.27 29.94
C ASN A 4 14.76 -15.32 28.81
N THR A 5 14.06 -15.05 27.75
CA THR A 5 14.02 -15.90 26.55
C THR A 5 15.05 -15.43 25.53
N PHE A 6 15.90 -16.35 25.09
CA PHE A 6 16.80 -16.13 23.96
C PHE A 6 16.25 -16.89 22.74
N GLY A 7 16.12 -16.20 21.61
CA GLY A 7 15.62 -16.79 20.37
C GLY A 7 16.14 -16.07 19.13
N LEU A 8 16.19 -16.77 18.03
CA LEU A 8 16.38 -16.17 16.71
C LEU A 8 15.00 -15.76 16.18
N GLN A 9 14.90 -14.55 15.66
CA GLN A 9 13.67 -14.03 15.06
C GLN A 9 13.95 -13.55 13.65
N SER A 10 13.03 -13.86 12.74
CA SER A 10 13.07 -13.34 11.37
C SER A 10 12.26 -12.06 11.22
N GLY A 11 12.78 -11.12 10.44
CA GLY A 11 11.99 -9.95 10.00
C GLY A 11 11.70 -8.94 11.10
N VAL A 12 12.59 -8.78 12.09
CA VAL A 12 12.43 -7.81 13.18
C VAL A 12 12.38 -6.37 12.65
N ASP A 13 13.27 -6.03 11.73
CA ASP A 13 13.32 -4.73 11.06
C ASP A 13 12.69 -4.84 9.66
N SER A 14 13.18 -5.75 8.83
CA SER A 14 12.69 -5.93 7.46
C SER A 14 12.51 -7.41 7.13
N GLY A 15 11.32 -7.78 6.64
CA GLY A 15 10.97 -9.16 6.32
C GLY A 15 11.89 -9.77 5.26
N SER A 16 12.41 -10.99 5.54
CA SER A 16 13.23 -11.75 4.62
C SER A 16 12.45 -12.05 3.34
N ARG A 17 13.11 -11.91 2.18
CA ARG A 17 12.46 -12.04 0.88
C ARG A 17 13.41 -12.60 -0.18
N TRP A 18 12.83 -13.27 -1.15
CA TRP A 18 13.51 -13.67 -2.37
C TRP A 18 12.59 -13.47 -3.56
N GLY A 19 13.14 -13.33 -4.73
CA GLY A 19 12.31 -13.13 -5.91
C GLY A 19 13.10 -13.21 -7.21
N ILE A 20 12.37 -13.17 -8.30
CA ILE A 20 12.89 -13.10 -9.66
C ILE A 20 12.26 -11.91 -10.38
N LYS A 21 13.05 -11.24 -11.18
CA LYS A 21 12.60 -10.17 -12.06
C LYS A 21 13.33 -10.23 -13.39
N GLY A 22 12.69 -9.78 -14.43
CA GLY A 22 13.27 -9.67 -15.75
C GLY A 22 12.64 -8.55 -16.54
N VAL A 23 13.38 -8.02 -17.50
CA VAL A 23 12.91 -6.98 -18.42
C VAL A 23 13.43 -7.35 -19.82
N GLU A 24 12.53 -7.31 -20.81
CA GLU A 24 12.82 -7.47 -22.22
C GLU A 24 12.57 -6.16 -22.95
N ASP A 25 13.55 -5.74 -23.77
CA ASP A 25 13.42 -4.55 -24.63
C ASP A 25 12.86 -4.99 -25.98
N LEU A 26 11.65 -4.51 -26.29
CA LEU A 26 10.95 -4.85 -27.53
C LEU A 26 11.28 -3.88 -28.67
N GLY A 27 12.14 -2.89 -28.42
CA GLY A 27 12.48 -1.82 -29.36
C GLY A 27 11.47 -0.67 -29.35
N ASN A 28 11.82 0.40 -30.06
CA ASN A 28 10.98 1.60 -30.21
C ASN A 28 10.51 2.23 -28.88
N GLY A 29 11.32 2.14 -27.80
CA GLY A 29 10.98 2.67 -26.48
C GLY A 29 10.01 1.80 -25.68
N LEU A 30 9.63 0.62 -26.18
CA LEU A 30 8.73 -0.31 -25.52
C LEU A 30 9.53 -1.42 -24.82
N LYS A 31 9.26 -1.64 -23.50
CA LYS A 31 9.80 -2.75 -22.73
C LYS A 31 8.70 -3.46 -21.97
N VAL A 32 8.90 -4.75 -21.72
CA VAL A 32 8.02 -5.56 -20.86
C VAL A 32 8.86 -6.13 -19.73
N GLY A 33 8.36 -6.09 -18.53
CA GLY A 33 9.04 -6.64 -17.36
C GLY A 33 8.11 -7.39 -16.46
N PHE A 34 8.67 -8.26 -15.62
CA PHE A 34 7.94 -8.94 -14.55
C PHE A 34 8.74 -8.90 -13.26
N GLN A 35 8.03 -8.97 -12.14
CA GLN A 35 8.62 -9.14 -10.81
C GLN A 35 7.75 -10.07 -9.98
N LEU A 36 8.38 -11.12 -9.42
CA LEU A 36 7.78 -12.08 -8.52
C LEU A 36 8.59 -12.08 -7.23
N GLU A 37 7.96 -11.81 -6.08
CA GLU A 37 8.63 -11.73 -4.78
C GLU A 37 7.85 -12.49 -3.71
N SER A 38 8.57 -13.36 -3.00
CA SER A 38 8.09 -14.16 -1.87
C SER A 38 8.72 -13.68 -0.58
N GLY A 39 7.95 -13.65 0.50
CA GLY A 39 8.47 -13.47 1.85
C GLY A 39 8.67 -14.82 2.54
N PHE A 40 9.68 -14.93 3.39
CA PHE A 40 9.93 -16.13 4.20
C PHE A 40 10.47 -15.75 5.57
N ASN A 41 10.38 -16.68 6.50
CA ASN A 41 10.98 -16.56 7.82
C ASN A 41 12.36 -17.24 7.80
N ALA A 42 13.41 -16.49 8.08
CA ALA A 42 14.78 -16.99 7.96
C ALA A 42 15.19 -17.90 9.13
N ASP A 43 14.45 -17.88 10.23
CA ASP A 43 14.67 -18.68 11.43
C ASP A 43 14.14 -20.11 11.31
N ASP A 44 13.06 -20.33 10.52
CA ASP A 44 12.41 -21.64 10.40
C ASP A 44 12.15 -22.08 8.94
N GLY A 45 12.39 -21.20 7.97
CA GLY A 45 12.22 -21.48 6.53
C GLY A 45 10.77 -21.48 6.04
N THR A 46 9.80 -21.12 6.86
CA THR A 46 8.40 -21.06 6.46
C THR A 46 8.11 -19.81 5.59
N LEU A 47 6.98 -19.82 4.87
CA LEU A 47 6.50 -18.62 4.18
C LEU A 47 6.11 -17.57 5.22
N SER A 48 6.45 -16.30 4.96
CA SER A 48 6.04 -15.20 5.83
C SER A 48 4.51 -15.07 5.89
N LYS A 49 4.00 -14.42 6.93
CA LYS A 49 2.56 -14.21 7.12
C LYS A 49 1.83 -13.63 5.89
N TYR A 50 2.52 -12.85 5.06
CA TYR A 50 1.95 -12.29 3.84
C TYR A 50 1.77 -13.32 2.71
N SER A 51 2.48 -14.46 2.79
CA SER A 51 2.34 -15.58 1.87
C SER A 51 1.52 -16.72 2.50
N GLU A 52 1.72 -17.00 3.78
CA GLU A 52 1.10 -18.11 4.52
C GLU A 52 -0.42 -17.93 4.69
N TYR A 53 -0.86 -16.75 5.14
CA TYR A 53 -2.30 -16.47 5.35
C TYR A 53 -3.14 -16.63 4.10
N GLN A 54 -2.54 -16.58 2.93
CA GLN A 54 -3.23 -16.55 1.67
C GLN A 54 -2.77 -17.63 0.70
N ASN A 55 -1.98 -18.61 1.17
CA ASN A 55 -1.40 -19.67 0.32
C ASN A 55 -0.72 -19.14 -0.94
N ARG A 56 0.02 -18.04 -0.82
CA ARG A 56 0.66 -17.36 -1.94
C ARG A 56 2.17 -17.56 -1.93
N ILE A 57 2.72 -18.16 -2.99
CA ILE A 57 4.17 -18.23 -3.18
C ILE A 57 4.76 -16.82 -3.36
N PHE A 58 4.09 -15.96 -4.13
CA PHE A 58 4.53 -14.58 -4.39
C PHE A 58 3.60 -13.57 -3.70
N GLY A 59 3.46 -13.69 -2.39
CA GLY A 59 2.54 -12.87 -1.60
C GLY A 59 2.95 -11.40 -1.47
N ARG A 60 4.23 -11.07 -1.71
CA ARG A 60 4.73 -9.71 -1.62
C ARG A 60 4.51 -8.92 -2.92
N GLN A 61 4.87 -9.51 -4.06
CA GLN A 61 4.66 -8.89 -5.36
C GLN A 61 4.57 -9.97 -6.45
N ALA A 62 3.64 -9.81 -7.37
CA ALA A 62 3.49 -10.63 -8.57
C ALA A 62 2.96 -9.74 -9.69
N THR A 63 3.86 -9.17 -10.50
CA THR A 63 3.50 -8.10 -11.46
C THR A 63 4.07 -8.34 -12.85
N LEU A 64 3.31 -7.86 -13.84
CA LEU A 64 3.73 -7.64 -15.22
C LEU A 64 3.65 -6.14 -15.51
N SER A 65 4.72 -5.58 -16.08
CA SER A 65 4.80 -4.15 -16.41
C SER A 65 5.11 -3.91 -17.88
N VAL A 66 4.48 -2.90 -18.44
CA VAL A 66 4.77 -2.37 -19.77
C VAL A 66 5.31 -0.97 -19.60
N TYR A 67 6.52 -0.74 -20.07
CA TYR A 67 7.20 0.55 -20.02
C TYR A 67 7.21 1.19 -21.40
N SER A 68 6.90 2.48 -21.46
CA SER A 68 6.91 3.26 -22.68
C SER A 68 7.27 4.73 -22.40
N ASP A 69 7.47 5.51 -23.46
CA ASP A 69 7.69 6.97 -23.34
C ASP A 69 6.46 7.71 -22.76
N PHE A 70 5.30 7.07 -22.77
CA PHE A 70 4.06 7.60 -22.18
C PHE A 70 3.88 7.21 -20.71
N GLY A 71 4.81 6.46 -20.13
CA GLY A 71 4.76 5.99 -18.74
C GLY A 71 4.76 4.48 -18.62
N THR A 72 4.46 4.01 -17.41
CA THR A 72 4.47 2.60 -17.04
C THR A 72 3.07 2.14 -16.68
N LEU A 73 2.64 1.03 -17.27
CA LEU A 73 1.41 0.33 -16.92
C LEU A 73 1.77 -1.01 -16.27
N THR A 74 1.25 -1.26 -15.07
CA THR A 74 1.57 -2.47 -14.29
C THR A 74 0.29 -3.18 -13.87
N PHE A 75 0.31 -4.51 -13.95
CA PHE A 75 -0.80 -5.39 -13.62
C PHE A 75 -0.37 -6.42 -12.58
N GLY A 76 -1.26 -6.83 -11.71
CA GLY A 76 -1.07 -7.96 -10.80
C GLY A 76 -1.22 -7.61 -9.32
N ARG A 77 -0.48 -8.32 -8.46
CA ARG A 77 -0.44 -8.07 -7.03
C ARG A 77 0.68 -7.13 -6.67
N MET A 78 0.36 -6.03 -5.99
CA MET A 78 1.34 -5.01 -5.61
C MET A 78 0.88 -4.22 -4.38
N GLY A 79 1.80 -3.47 -3.77
CA GLY A 79 1.48 -2.52 -2.71
C GLY A 79 0.66 -1.35 -3.22
N ALA A 80 -0.27 -0.87 -2.41
CA ALA A 80 -1.02 0.36 -2.66
C ALA A 80 -0.11 1.61 -2.53
N LEU A 81 -0.64 2.79 -2.85
CA LEU A 81 0.14 4.04 -2.86
C LEU A 81 0.70 4.42 -1.49
N SER A 82 0.01 4.03 -0.40
CA SER A 82 0.41 4.24 1.00
C SER A 82 0.77 2.93 1.72
N SER A 83 1.28 1.95 1.01
CA SER A 83 1.51 0.61 1.59
C SER A 83 2.78 0.48 2.41
N ALA A 84 3.66 1.47 2.41
CA ALA A 84 5.03 1.43 2.94
C ALA A 84 5.87 0.27 2.36
N VAL A 85 5.43 -0.31 1.23
CA VAL A 85 6.11 -1.47 0.61
C VAL A 85 5.89 -1.54 -0.89
N GLY A 86 6.94 -1.90 -1.62
CA GLY A 86 6.84 -2.21 -3.05
C GLY A 86 7.06 -1.01 -3.97
N THR A 87 6.82 -1.24 -5.24
CA THR A 87 7.23 -0.31 -6.32
C THR A 87 6.43 1.00 -6.33
N TYR A 88 5.18 0.96 -5.86
CA TYR A 88 4.24 2.09 -5.93
C TYR A 88 3.96 2.72 -4.58
N ASP A 89 4.74 2.41 -3.56
CA ASP A 89 4.73 3.19 -2.33
C ASP A 89 5.27 4.59 -2.61
N VAL A 90 4.36 5.51 -2.91
CA VAL A 90 4.70 6.90 -3.24
C VAL A 90 4.44 7.86 -2.08
N VAL A 91 3.67 7.43 -1.08
CA VAL A 91 3.33 8.25 0.09
C VAL A 91 4.47 8.18 1.10
N TYR A 92 4.79 6.99 1.58
CA TYR A 92 5.80 6.81 2.62
C TYR A 92 7.24 6.89 2.09
N SER A 93 7.49 6.58 0.83
CA SER A 93 8.80 6.83 0.21
C SER A 93 9.24 8.31 0.25
N ILE A 94 8.29 9.24 0.41
CA ILE A 94 8.55 10.68 0.53
C ILE A 94 8.35 11.18 1.96
N GLY A 95 7.34 10.70 2.66
CA GLY A 95 6.93 11.20 3.97
C GLY A 95 7.52 10.46 5.17
N ASP A 96 8.16 9.30 4.95
CA ASP A 96 8.72 8.46 5.99
C ASP A 96 10.22 8.72 6.22
N ALA A 97 10.61 8.85 7.50
CA ALA A 97 12.00 9.11 7.89
C ALA A 97 12.82 7.83 8.09
N PHE A 98 12.18 6.69 8.37
CA PHE A 98 12.84 5.47 8.84
C PHE A 98 12.49 4.18 8.07
N ASP A 99 11.97 4.30 6.85
CA ASP A 99 11.72 3.18 5.93
C ASP A 99 10.70 2.12 6.46
N GLY A 100 9.46 2.57 6.66
CA GLY A 100 8.30 1.67 6.68
C GLY A 100 7.85 1.13 8.02
N GLY A 101 8.31 1.71 9.14
CA GLY A 101 7.82 1.37 10.48
C GLY A 101 7.13 2.52 11.20
N ASP A 102 7.26 3.72 10.69
CA ASP A 102 6.90 4.94 11.41
C ASP A 102 5.40 5.24 11.34
N ASN A 103 4.70 4.76 10.33
CA ASN A 103 3.27 4.96 10.20
C ASN A 103 2.52 4.43 11.42
N ASP A 104 2.95 3.30 11.98
CA ASP A 104 2.35 2.74 13.20
C ASP A 104 2.67 3.61 14.43
N VAL A 105 3.86 4.24 14.47
CA VAL A 105 4.30 5.08 15.59
C VAL A 105 3.61 6.44 15.57
N PHE A 106 3.44 7.03 14.39
CA PHE A 106 2.82 8.34 14.23
C PHE A 106 1.29 8.28 13.99
N GLY A 107 0.70 7.10 14.03
CA GLY A 107 -0.73 6.92 13.81
C GLY A 107 -1.18 7.23 12.38
N LEU A 108 -0.30 7.00 11.42
CA LEU A 108 -0.61 7.18 10.00
C LEU A 108 -1.16 5.88 9.40
N TYR A 109 -2.25 6.00 8.65
CA TYR A 109 -2.83 4.87 7.92
C TYR A 109 -1.90 4.41 6.80
N GLY A 110 -1.62 3.12 6.75
CA GLY A 110 -0.95 2.46 5.64
C GLY A 110 -1.86 1.42 5.01
N ALA A 111 -2.04 1.51 3.70
CA ALA A 111 -2.75 0.48 2.96
C ALA A 111 -1.88 -0.78 2.80
N SER A 112 -2.50 -1.89 2.39
CA SER A 112 -1.83 -3.17 2.22
C SER A 112 -1.41 -3.41 0.76
N ARG A 113 -1.12 -4.66 0.45
CA ARG A 113 -0.95 -5.16 -0.92
C ARG A 113 -2.29 -5.66 -1.44
N TYR A 114 -2.61 -5.32 -2.67
CA TYR A 114 -3.87 -5.68 -3.31
C TYR A 114 -3.66 -6.55 -4.53
N ASP A 115 -4.60 -7.46 -4.74
CA ASP A 115 -4.71 -8.30 -5.92
C ASP A 115 -5.43 -7.57 -7.05
N ASN A 116 -5.39 -8.16 -8.25
CA ASN A 116 -6.16 -7.70 -9.41
C ASN A 116 -6.01 -6.19 -9.63
N THR A 117 -4.78 -5.70 -9.47
CA THR A 117 -4.46 -4.28 -9.53
C THR A 117 -3.96 -3.90 -10.92
N VAL A 118 -4.40 -2.75 -11.37
CA VAL A 118 -3.85 -2.01 -12.51
C VAL A 118 -3.31 -0.70 -11.98
N ALA A 119 -2.04 -0.42 -12.27
CA ALA A 119 -1.40 0.83 -11.89
C ALA A 119 -0.81 1.51 -13.13
N TYR A 120 -0.98 2.81 -13.21
CA TYR A 120 -0.34 3.65 -14.21
C TYR A 120 0.52 4.70 -13.53
N GLN A 121 1.75 4.85 -13.98
CA GLN A 121 2.66 5.91 -13.55
C GLN A 121 3.11 6.72 -14.76
N SER A 122 2.86 8.01 -14.74
CA SER A 122 3.25 8.92 -15.83
C SER A 122 4.79 9.06 -15.91
N PRO A 123 5.33 9.52 -17.04
CA PRO A 123 6.66 10.10 -17.06
C PRO A 123 6.76 11.27 -16.08
N LYS A 124 7.95 11.58 -15.60
CA LYS A 124 8.19 12.83 -14.87
C LYS A 124 8.17 14.01 -15.85
N PHE A 125 7.35 15.00 -15.59
CA PHE A 125 7.29 16.26 -16.35
C PHE A 125 7.45 17.44 -15.41
N ALA A 126 8.46 18.28 -15.67
CA ALA A 126 8.77 19.45 -14.84
C ALA A 126 8.89 19.12 -13.33
N GLY A 127 9.49 17.97 -12.98
CA GLY A 127 9.63 17.50 -11.60
C GLY A 127 8.39 16.80 -11.03
N LEU A 128 7.25 16.81 -11.73
CA LEU A 128 6.00 16.20 -11.29
C LEU A 128 5.79 14.80 -11.90
N GLN A 129 5.16 13.91 -11.14
CA GLN A 129 4.73 12.59 -11.59
C GLN A 129 3.38 12.23 -10.99
N VAL A 130 2.50 11.65 -11.80
CA VAL A 130 1.20 11.12 -11.36
C VAL A 130 1.28 9.61 -11.33
N THR A 131 0.76 9.01 -10.24
CA THR A 131 0.53 7.57 -10.13
C THR A 131 -0.95 7.34 -9.84
N ALA A 132 -1.60 6.50 -10.62
CA ALA A 132 -2.98 6.10 -10.42
C ALA A 132 -3.06 4.56 -10.33
N MET A 133 -3.94 4.07 -9.45
CA MET A 133 -4.05 2.64 -9.16
C MET A 133 -5.51 2.25 -8.94
N TYR A 134 -5.87 1.06 -9.40
CA TYR A 134 -7.17 0.46 -9.14
C TYR A 134 -7.04 -1.04 -8.91
N SER A 135 -7.69 -1.56 -7.87
CA SER A 135 -7.82 -2.99 -7.60
C SER A 135 -9.28 -3.41 -7.74
N PHE A 136 -9.54 -4.37 -8.62
CA PHE A 136 -10.88 -4.91 -8.89
C PHE A 136 -11.40 -5.80 -7.77
N LYS A 137 -10.50 -6.42 -7.01
CA LYS A 137 -10.73 -7.16 -5.78
C LYS A 137 -9.45 -7.19 -4.96
N GLN A 138 -9.49 -6.62 -3.75
CA GLN A 138 -8.29 -6.44 -2.93
C GLN A 138 -7.63 -7.76 -2.51
N ASP A 139 -8.44 -8.79 -2.27
CA ASP A 139 -7.96 -10.12 -1.88
C ASP A 139 -8.74 -11.22 -2.59
N SER A 140 -8.08 -11.90 -3.55
CA SER A 140 -8.69 -12.99 -4.32
C SER A 140 -8.86 -14.28 -3.53
N ASN A 141 -8.15 -14.43 -2.41
CA ASN A 141 -8.23 -15.62 -1.56
C ASN A 141 -9.26 -15.47 -0.42
N ALA A 142 -9.72 -14.25 -0.18
CA ALA A 142 -10.77 -14.04 0.80
C ALA A 142 -12.09 -14.65 0.31
N LYS A 143 -12.79 -15.29 1.22
CA LYS A 143 -14.08 -15.90 0.93
C LYS A 143 -15.17 -14.84 0.87
N VAL A 144 -16.29 -15.16 0.22
CA VAL A 144 -17.44 -14.25 0.09
C VAL A 144 -17.99 -13.83 1.45
N ASP A 145 -17.97 -14.72 2.43
CA ASP A 145 -18.38 -14.46 3.80
C ASP A 145 -17.47 -13.49 4.57
N ASP A 146 -16.29 -13.19 4.04
CA ASP A 146 -15.33 -12.22 4.59
C ASP A 146 -15.53 -10.80 4.00
N PHE A 147 -16.66 -10.46 3.45
CA PHE A 147 -16.98 -9.18 2.79
C PHE A 147 -16.09 -8.84 1.59
N SER A 148 -15.43 -9.82 0.99
CA SER A 148 -14.55 -9.55 -0.16
C SER A 148 -15.27 -9.68 -1.49
N GLY A 149 -16.41 -10.38 -1.53
CA GLY A 149 -17.21 -10.61 -2.73
C GLY A 149 -16.51 -11.49 -3.79
N ASP A 150 -17.17 -11.73 -4.89
CA ASP A 150 -16.62 -12.46 -6.03
C ASP A 150 -15.84 -11.55 -6.98
N GLU A 151 -14.78 -12.09 -7.60
CA GLU A 151 -14.02 -11.36 -8.61
C GLU A 151 -14.90 -11.09 -9.82
N GLY A 152 -14.89 -9.81 -10.27
CA GLY A 152 -15.76 -9.35 -11.36
C GLY A 152 -17.15 -8.92 -10.93
N ASP A 153 -17.59 -9.20 -9.71
CA ASP A 153 -18.81 -8.64 -9.15
C ASP A 153 -18.53 -7.30 -8.47
N PHE A 154 -18.82 -6.23 -9.19
CA PHE A 154 -18.64 -4.85 -8.69
C PHE A 154 -19.59 -4.47 -7.56
N SER A 155 -20.62 -5.25 -7.29
CA SER A 155 -21.56 -4.98 -6.19
C SER A 155 -21.06 -5.55 -4.86
N SER A 156 -20.40 -6.69 -4.88
CA SER A 156 -19.97 -7.42 -3.69
C SER A 156 -18.48 -7.34 -3.37
N SER A 157 -17.62 -7.13 -4.38
CA SER A 157 -16.15 -7.15 -4.15
C SER A 157 -15.63 -5.92 -3.44
N LYS A 158 -14.71 -6.11 -2.50
CA LYS A 158 -13.92 -5.04 -1.89
C LYS A 158 -12.89 -4.53 -2.89
N ARG A 159 -12.93 -3.24 -3.20
CA ARG A 159 -12.15 -2.61 -4.26
C ARG A 159 -11.35 -1.43 -3.73
N TYR A 160 -10.30 -1.08 -4.44
CA TYR A 160 -9.47 0.07 -4.11
C TYR A 160 -9.26 0.96 -5.34
N ALA A 161 -9.20 2.25 -5.12
CA ALA A 161 -8.76 3.23 -6.10
C ALA A 161 -7.86 4.24 -5.41
N GLY A 162 -6.75 4.62 -6.06
CA GLY A 162 -5.84 5.61 -5.53
C GLY A 162 -5.27 6.48 -6.64
N VAL A 163 -4.98 7.72 -6.31
CA VAL A 163 -4.24 8.65 -7.16
C VAL A 163 -3.27 9.46 -6.30
N ALA A 164 -2.05 9.63 -6.78
CA ALA A 164 -1.03 10.44 -6.13
C ALA A 164 -0.34 11.36 -7.14
N LEU A 165 -0.02 12.56 -6.68
CA LEU A 165 0.89 13.49 -7.32
C LEU A 165 2.14 13.59 -6.46
N THR A 166 3.30 13.30 -7.05
CA THR A 166 4.60 13.52 -6.43
C THR A 166 5.36 14.62 -7.16
N GLY A 167 6.18 15.33 -6.41
CA GLY A 167 7.03 16.38 -6.98
C GLY A 167 8.42 16.36 -6.37
N GLU A 168 9.41 16.72 -7.20
CA GLU A 168 10.82 16.78 -6.83
C GLU A 168 11.44 18.04 -7.41
N TYR A 169 11.90 18.94 -6.54
CA TYR A 169 12.46 20.23 -6.89
C TYR A 169 13.73 20.50 -6.06
N GLY A 170 14.88 20.16 -6.62
CA GLY A 170 16.16 20.27 -5.91
C GLY A 170 16.14 19.44 -4.61
N PRO A 171 16.33 20.07 -3.44
CA PRO A 171 16.35 19.36 -2.17
C PRO A 171 14.94 19.01 -1.61
N ALA A 172 13.89 19.49 -2.25
CA ALA A 172 12.51 19.33 -1.77
C ALA A 172 11.77 18.22 -2.53
N GLN A 173 11.08 17.35 -1.82
CA GLN A 173 10.12 16.38 -2.36
C GLN A 173 8.76 16.57 -1.68
N PHE A 174 7.68 16.35 -2.42
CA PHE A 174 6.34 16.35 -1.85
C PHE A 174 5.46 15.26 -2.47
N VAL A 175 4.42 14.90 -1.74
CA VAL A 175 3.37 13.99 -2.17
C VAL A 175 2.01 14.53 -1.73
N ALA A 176 1.04 14.45 -2.63
CA ALA A 176 -0.38 14.57 -2.32
C ALA A 176 -1.09 13.35 -2.87
N ALA A 177 -1.84 12.63 -2.04
CA ALA A 177 -2.51 11.40 -2.46
C ALA A 177 -3.93 11.32 -1.93
N TYR A 178 -4.78 10.62 -2.68
CA TYR A 178 -6.11 10.25 -2.29
C TYR A 178 -6.32 8.76 -2.53
N GLU A 179 -6.86 8.07 -1.55
CA GLU A 179 -7.20 6.65 -1.61
C GLU A 179 -8.67 6.43 -1.22
N LEU A 180 -9.33 5.57 -1.96
CA LEU A 180 -10.71 5.15 -1.76
C LEU A 180 -10.75 3.63 -1.63
N THR A 181 -11.31 3.12 -0.53
CA THR A 181 -11.72 1.72 -0.41
C THR A 181 -13.22 1.61 -0.45
N LYS A 182 -13.73 0.91 -1.45
CA LYS A 182 -15.13 0.48 -1.50
C LYS A 182 -15.26 -0.86 -0.80
N TYR A 183 -15.97 -0.87 0.30
CA TYR A 183 -16.19 -2.09 1.06
C TYR A 183 -17.10 -3.08 0.33
N GLY A 184 -16.77 -4.36 0.50
CA GLY A 184 -17.51 -5.45 -0.08
C GLY A 184 -18.78 -5.80 0.70
N SER A 185 -19.50 -6.82 0.22
CA SER A 185 -20.71 -7.37 0.81
C SER A 185 -20.62 -8.89 0.86
N ASP A 186 -21.17 -9.49 1.90
CA ASP A 186 -21.35 -10.94 2.02
C ASP A 186 -22.64 -11.44 1.32
N GLY A 187 -23.29 -10.58 0.55
CA GLY A 187 -24.57 -10.85 -0.10
C GLY A 187 -25.79 -10.45 0.74
N THR A 188 -25.63 -10.15 2.03
CA THR A 188 -26.71 -9.71 2.93
C THR A 188 -26.51 -8.31 3.46
N LYS A 189 -25.26 -7.95 3.78
CA LYS A 189 -24.85 -6.63 4.29
C LYS A 189 -23.48 -6.25 3.77
N ARG A 190 -23.15 -4.97 3.83
CA ARG A 190 -21.80 -4.46 3.58
C ARG A 190 -20.95 -4.56 4.86
N GLU A 191 -19.62 -4.62 4.66
CA GLU A 191 -18.63 -4.55 5.76
C GLU A 191 -18.80 -3.24 6.54
N LEU A 192 -18.91 -2.11 5.85
CA LEU A 192 -19.33 -0.81 6.38
C LEU A 192 -20.27 -0.12 5.40
N ASP A 193 -21.17 0.73 5.92
CA ASP A 193 -22.12 1.49 5.10
C ASP A 193 -21.43 2.59 4.29
N LYS A 194 -20.35 3.16 4.83
CA LYS A 194 -19.53 4.18 4.14
C LYS A 194 -18.24 3.60 3.60
N ASP A 195 -17.89 4.06 2.40
CA ASP A 195 -16.59 3.77 1.81
C ASP A 195 -15.48 4.54 2.55
N ALA A 196 -14.28 3.92 2.67
CA ALA A 196 -13.14 4.60 3.26
C ALA A 196 -12.52 5.61 2.29
N ASN A 197 -12.24 6.79 2.80
CA ASN A 197 -11.57 7.86 2.08
C ASN A 197 -10.37 8.32 2.90
N VAL A 198 -9.18 8.34 2.29
CA VAL A 198 -7.97 8.78 2.94
C VAL A 198 -7.26 9.80 2.05
N PHE A 199 -6.88 10.93 2.64
CA PHE A 199 -6.12 11.98 1.99
C PHE A 199 -4.77 12.12 2.68
N PHE A 200 -3.71 12.22 1.91
CA PHE A 200 -2.36 12.44 2.37
C PHE A 200 -1.79 13.71 1.76
N LEU A 201 -1.04 14.44 2.56
CA LEU A 201 -0.21 15.55 2.12
C LEU A 201 1.08 15.54 2.93
N GLY A 202 2.21 15.47 2.25
CA GLY A 202 3.49 15.42 2.93
C GLY A 202 4.66 15.77 2.03
N GLY A 203 5.83 15.75 2.64
CA GLY A 203 7.06 16.03 1.93
C GLY A 203 8.28 16.00 2.83
N ASN A 204 9.42 16.21 2.20
CA ASN A 204 10.68 16.33 2.90
C ASN A 204 11.54 17.44 2.28
N TYR A 205 12.51 17.89 3.05
CA TYR A 205 13.53 18.85 2.59
C TYR A 205 14.90 18.44 3.11
N ASP A 206 15.85 18.29 2.20
CA ASP A 206 17.23 17.95 2.52
C ASP A 206 18.08 19.23 2.60
N PHE A 207 18.54 19.58 3.81
CA PHE A 207 19.43 20.71 4.07
C PHE A 207 20.89 20.36 3.85
N GLY A 208 21.22 19.13 3.43
CA GLY A 208 22.60 18.64 3.29
C GLY A 208 23.23 18.14 4.60
N VAL A 209 22.87 18.72 5.72
CA VAL A 209 23.33 18.31 7.07
C VAL A 209 22.24 17.60 7.86
N ALA A 210 20.98 17.76 7.45
CA ALA A 210 19.81 17.10 8.03
C ALA A 210 18.70 17.05 6.98
N LYS A 211 17.87 16.02 7.03
CA LYS A 211 16.63 15.91 6.24
C LYS A 211 15.44 15.97 7.17
N VAL A 212 14.49 16.85 6.87
CA VAL A 212 13.27 17.04 7.66
C VAL A 212 12.09 16.49 6.87
N PHE A 213 11.21 15.76 7.53
CA PHE A 213 10.00 15.16 6.97
C PHE A 213 8.78 15.75 7.68
N ALA A 214 7.68 15.87 6.93
CA ALA A 214 6.38 16.23 7.45
C ALA A 214 5.30 15.53 6.64
N MET A 215 4.34 14.90 7.33
CA MET A 215 3.21 14.22 6.72
C MET A 215 1.95 14.50 7.54
N GLY A 216 0.84 14.72 6.86
CA GLY A 216 -0.48 14.80 7.45
C GLY A 216 -1.46 13.96 6.65
N GLN A 217 -2.47 13.42 7.34
CA GLN A 217 -3.56 12.67 6.72
C GLN A 217 -4.90 13.06 7.32
N TYR A 218 -5.94 12.89 6.50
CA TYR A 218 -7.33 12.86 6.94
C TYR A 218 -7.94 11.54 6.46
N PHE A 219 -8.67 10.86 7.32
CA PHE A 219 -9.38 9.63 6.98
C PHE A 219 -10.83 9.65 7.45
N ASN A 220 -11.69 8.93 6.74
CA ASN A 220 -13.09 8.75 7.06
C ASN A 220 -13.57 7.39 6.53
N GLY A 221 -14.27 6.62 7.36
CA GLY A 221 -14.80 5.32 6.98
C GLY A 221 -13.79 4.17 7.08
N LEU A 222 -12.72 4.29 7.87
CA LEU A 222 -11.82 3.17 8.14
C LEU A 222 -12.44 2.17 9.13
N THR A 223 -12.12 0.88 8.99
CA THR A 223 -12.56 -0.18 9.91
C THR A 223 -11.92 -0.04 11.29
N THR A 224 -10.70 0.47 11.35
CA THR A 224 -9.93 0.67 12.59
C THR A 224 -9.22 2.01 12.54
N ALA A 225 -9.04 2.62 13.72
CA ALA A 225 -8.25 3.84 13.84
C ALA A 225 -6.76 3.53 13.66
N PRO A 226 -6.05 4.27 12.81
CA PRO A 226 -4.60 4.10 12.67
C PRO A 226 -3.79 4.83 13.77
N THR A 227 -4.42 5.64 14.59
CA THR A 227 -3.74 6.49 15.58
C THR A 227 -3.57 5.81 16.92
N LEU A 228 -2.51 6.16 17.65
CA LEU A 228 -2.27 5.78 19.05
C LEU A 228 -3.06 6.65 20.03
N ASP A 229 -3.59 7.78 19.58
CA ASP A 229 -4.36 8.72 20.40
C ASP A 229 -5.82 8.78 19.95
N ASP A 230 -6.70 8.13 20.70
CA ASP A 230 -8.13 8.10 20.44
C ASP A 230 -8.80 9.50 20.47
N THR A 231 -8.11 10.52 20.98
CA THR A 231 -8.65 11.91 21.01
C THR A 231 -8.73 12.54 19.62
N LEU A 232 -7.93 12.06 18.67
CA LEU A 232 -7.94 12.50 17.27
C LEU A 232 -8.93 11.72 16.39
N VAL A 233 -9.60 10.72 16.96
CA VAL A 233 -10.51 9.82 16.25
C VAL A 233 -11.91 9.98 16.81
N SER A 234 -12.87 10.22 15.96
CA SER A 234 -14.28 10.15 16.29
C SER A 234 -14.87 8.86 15.71
N ALA A 235 -15.21 7.90 16.58
CA ALA A 235 -16.09 6.81 16.18
C ALA A 235 -17.47 7.43 15.89
N THR A 236 -17.90 7.29 14.65
CA THR A 236 -19.25 7.61 14.28
C THR A 236 -20.17 6.44 14.52
N ASP A 237 -20.91 5.85 14.05
CA ASP A 237 -21.66 4.63 14.31
C ASP A 237 -20.79 3.39 14.02
N ALA A 238 -21.09 2.25 14.61
CA ALA A 238 -20.38 0.99 14.37
C ALA A 238 -20.41 0.56 12.88
N THR A 239 -21.37 1.07 12.09
CA THR A 239 -21.53 0.79 10.67
C THR A 239 -20.87 1.82 9.75
N ASP A 240 -20.52 3.00 10.26
CA ASP A 240 -19.95 4.12 9.47
C ASP A 240 -18.42 4.14 9.47
N GLY A 241 -17.80 3.32 10.31
CA GLY A 241 -16.35 3.32 10.50
C GLY A 241 -15.83 4.52 11.29
N VAL A 242 -14.52 4.67 11.35
CA VAL A 242 -13.84 5.74 12.09
C VAL A 242 -13.39 6.86 11.16
N LYS A 243 -13.32 8.09 11.68
CA LYS A 243 -12.76 9.26 11.00
C LYS A 243 -11.80 10.01 11.93
N GLY A 244 -10.81 10.66 11.35
CA GLY A 244 -9.83 11.42 12.12
C GLY A 244 -8.73 12.02 11.25
N PHE A 245 -7.71 12.48 11.93
CA PHE A 245 -6.49 13.04 11.36
C PHE A 245 -5.29 12.33 11.97
N GLY A 246 -4.19 12.21 11.19
CA GLY A 246 -2.89 11.78 11.64
C GLY A 246 -1.81 12.74 11.13
N PHE A 247 -0.69 12.87 11.83
CA PHE A 247 0.46 13.72 11.47
C PHE A 247 1.72 13.30 12.20
#